data_6a9606f0fecf2f9274c1d45bc5731a22
#
_entry.id   6a9606f0fecf2f9274c1d45bc5731a22
#
_cell.length_a   1.000
_cell.length_b   1.000
_cell.length_c   1.000
_cell.angle_alpha   90.00
_cell.angle_beta   90.00
_cell.angle_gamma   90.00
#
_symmetry.space_group_name_H-M   'P 1'
#
loop_
_entity.id
_entity.type
_entity.pdbx_description
1 polymer ?
#
loop_
_entity_poly.entity_id
_entity_poly.type
_entity_poly.pdbx_seq_one_letter_code
_entity_poly.pdbx_strand_id
1 'polypeptide(L)'
;MRIKILMKKENKALLKYFILVFAISFLVINWNEISWIFNYKAMAGIVSSQFQSKIIAESADIFEKDKAPAPLKNSEPSEKENSVEIPKIEILAPLVVSESASEKDLSKLLNQGTVYFPGSVLPGEAGQTIILGHSAPPGWPKIKYDWVFTRLSELTEGDEIFVYFNHQKYTYHVTEKIFLDRGETVPQLLTNSENMVVLISCWPPGKDLRRIAVLAK
;
A
#
# COMPACT_ATOMS: atom_id res chain seq x y z
N MET A 1 2.38 62.64 21.87
CA MET A 1 1.47 61.74 21.12
C MET A 1 2.15 60.95 19.97
N ARG A 2 3.15 61.52 19.27
CA ARG A 2 3.88 60.84 18.15
C ARG A 2 4.71 59.60 18.57
N ILE A 3 5.34 59.60 19.74
CA ILE A 3 6.24 58.53 20.20
C ILE A 3 5.45 57.23 20.47
N LYS A 4 4.25 57.29 21.04
CA LYS A 4 3.40 56.10 21.27
C LYS A 4 2.94 55.41 19.97
N ILE A 5 2.79 56.18 18.88
CA ILE A 5 2.37 55.66 17.58
C ILE A 5 3.53 54.94 16.87
N LEU A 6 4.77 55.49 17.01
CA LEU A 6 5.99 54.88 16.46
C LEU A 6 6.33 53.56 17.15
N MET A 7 6.29 53.50 18.47
CA MET A 7 6.50 52.25 19.21
C MET A 7 5.47 51.15 18.86
N LYS A 8 4.21 51.52 18.61
CA LYS A 8 3.18 50.60 18.21
C LYS A 8 3.40 50.04 16.78
N LYS A 9 4.02 50.80 15.90
CA LYS A 9 4.35 50.40 14.52
C LYS A 9 5.56 49.48 14.48
N GLU A 10 6.60 49.76 15.26
CA GLU A 10 7.79 48.87 15.40
C GLU A 10 7.45 47.55 16.05
N ASN A 11 6.64 47.54 17.12
CA ASN A 11 6.21 46.31 17.75
C ASN A 11 5.39 45.42 16.81
N LYS A 12 4.60 46.02 15.93
CA LYS A 12 3.86 45.24 14.90
C LYS A 12 4.82 44.67 13.82
N ALA A 13 5.87 45.42 13.48
CA ALA A 13 6.88 44.90 12.55
C ALA A 13 7.68 43.74 13.18
N LEU A 14 8.14 43.91 14.41
CA LEU A 14 8.85 42.88 15.18
C LEU A 14 8.00 41.62 15.34
N LEU A 15 6.72 41.77 15.65
CA LEU A 15 5.80 40.66 15.76
C LEU A 15 5.64 39.91 14.41
N LYS A 16 5.56 40.62 13.30
CA LYS A 16 5.52 40.02 11.96
C LYS A 16 6.79 39.22 11.64
N TYR A 17 7.97 39.78 11.93
CA TYR A 17 9.24 39.08 11.75
C TYR A 17 9.35 37.86 12.66
N PHE A 18 8.92 37.96 13.90
CA PHE A 18 8.86 36.81 14.82
C PHE A 18 7.98 35.70 14.30
N ILE A 19 6.76 36.02 13.86
CA ILE A 19 5.83 35.03 13.28
C ILE A 19 6.42 34.38 12.03
N LEU A 20 7.07 35.20 11.15
CA LEU A 20 7.69 34.66 9.93
C LEU A 20 8.83 33.71 10.25
N VAL A 21 9.74 34.10 11.14
CA VAL A 21 10.88 33.26 11.54
C VAL A 21 10.39 32.01 12.24
N PHE A 22 9.40 32.11 13.13
CA PHE A 22 8.79 30.98 13.80
C PHE A 22 8.13 30.02 12.79
N ALA A 23 7.38 30.52 11.81
CA ALA A 23 6.75 29.70 10.78
C ALA A 23 7.78 28.96 9.91
N ILE A 24 8.86 29.66 9.51
CA ILE A 24 9.94 29.04 8.74
C ILE A 24 10.65 27.96 9.58
N SER A 25 11.00 28.27 10.83
CA SER A 25 11.65 27.31 11.73
C SER A 25 10.75 26.11 12.00
N PHE A 26 9.46 26.33 12.22
CA PHE A 26 8.48 25.27 12.41
C PHE A 26 8.38 24.35 11.17
N LEU A 27 8.34 24.94 9.96
CA LEU A 27 8.32 24.19 8.71
C LEU A 27 9.60 23.37 8.50
N VAL A 28 10.77 23.95 8.82
CA VAL A 28 12.06 23.26 8.66
C VAL A 28 12.19 22.10 9.66
N ILE A 29 11.87 22.35 10.94
CA ILE A 29 11.98 21.32 12.00
C ILE A 29 10.98 20.20 11.78
N ASN A 30 9.77 20.53 11.33
CA ASN A 30 8.71 19.56 11.12
C ASN A 30 8.57 19.13 9.64
N TRP A 31 9.58 19.39 8.80
CA TRP A 31 9.51 19.11 7.36
C TRP A 31 9.18 17.64 7.07
N ASN A 32 9.75 16.73 7.82
CA ASN A 32 9.46 15.30 7.68
C ASN A 32 8.00 14.92 8.00
N GLU A 33 7.37 15.67 8.91
CA GLU A 33 5.98 15.43 9.30
C GLU A 33 4.98 16.15 8.38
N ILE A 34 5.41 17.22 7.70
CA ILE A 34 4.55 18.08 6.88
C ILE A 34 4.70 17.77 5.39
N SER A 35 5.85 17.23 4.96
CA SER A 35 6.16 16.97 3.55
C SER A 35 5.18 16.01 2.86
N TRP A 36 4.51 15.13 3.61
CA TRP A 36 3.48 14.25 3.09
C TRP A 36 2.28 15.00 2.48
N ILE A 37 1.96 16.19 3.01
CA ILE A 37 0.86 17.04 2.48
C ILE A 37 1.18 17.49 1.04
N PHE A 38 2.45 17.70 0.73
CA PHE A 38 2.91 18.16 -0.59
C PHE A 38 3.19 17.01 -1.56
N ASN A 39 3.45 15.79 -1.07
CA ASN A 39 3.81 14.64 -1.90
C ASN A 39 2.61 13.83 -2.44
N TYR A 40 1.41 14.12 -1.99
CA TYR A 40 0.19 13.43 -2.44
C TYR A 40 -0.04 13.52 -3.96
N LYS A 41 0.41 14.61 -4.61
CA LYS A 41 0.27 14.81 -6.06
C LYS A 41 1.38 14.19 -6.92
N ALA A 42 2.54 13.88 -6.35
CA ALA A 42 3.64 13.31 -7.11
C ALA A 42 3.48 11.79 -7.36
N MET A 43 2.64 11.11 -6.60
CA MET A 43 2.34 9.68 -6.78
C MET A 43 1.50 9.38 -8.04
N ALA A 44 0.69 10.33 -8.50
CA ALA A 44 -0.24 10.11 -9.60
C ALA A 44 0.43 9.86 -10.96
N GLY A 45 1.67 10.30 -11.16
CA GLY A 45 2.28 10.35 -12.48
C GLY A 45 3.18 9.16 -12.86
N ILE A 46 3.69 8.41 -11.91
CA ILE A 46 4.79 7.46 -12.19
C ILE A 46 4.31 6.01 -12.29
N VAL A 47 3.28 5.63 -11.56
CA VAL A 47 2.73 4.26 -11.65
C VAL A 47 1.93 4.04 -12.94
N SER A 48 1.31 5.11 -13.48
CA SER A 48 0.40 4.97 -14.62
C SER A 48 1.09 4.86 -15.99
N SER A 49 2.28 5.42 -16.19
CA SER A 49 2.83 5.56 -17.54
C SER A 49 3.72 4.41 -18.02
N GLN A 50 4.37 3.67 -17.14
CA GLN A 50 5.25 2.56 -17.54
C GLN A 50 4.63 1.17 -17.40
N PHE A 51 3.65 1.01 -16.50
CA PHE A 51 2.95 -0.28 -16.36
C PHE A 51 1.83 -0.48 -17.39
N GLN A 52 1.19 0.60 -17.82
CA GLN A 52 -0.02 0.53 -18.66
C GLN A 52 0.27 0.13 -20.11
N SER A 53 1.43 0.44 -20.66
CA SER A 53 1.70 0.19 -22.08
C SER A 53 2.14 -1.24 -22.41
N LYS A 54 2.65 -2.00 -21.45
CA LYS A 54 3.16 -3.37 -21.70
C LYS A 54 2.17 -4.47 -21.30
N ILE A 55 1.31 -4.22 -20.33
CA ILE A 55 0.37 -5.23 -19.82
C ILE A 55 -0.94 -5.25 -20.63
N ILE A 56 -1.41 -4.11 -21.14
CA ILE A 56 -2.67 -4.04 -21.88
C ILE A 56 -2.59 -4.72 -23.25
N ALA A 57 -1.40 -4.79 -23.86
CA ALA A 57 -1.24 -5.44 -25.17
C ALA A 57 -1.22 -6.98 -25.09
N GLU A 58 -0.89 -7.56 -23.91
CA GLU A 58 -0.74 -9.00 -23.75
C GLU A 58 -1.93 -9.66 -23.03
N SER A 59 -2.76 -8.88 -22.33
CA SER A 59 -3.91 -9.41 -21.58
C SER A 59 -5.22 -9.47 -22.36
N ALA A 60 -5.29 -8.86 -23.54
CA ALA A 60 -6.52 -8.86 -24.35
C ALA A 60 -6.85 -10.24 -24.94
N ASP A 61 -5.89 -11.15 -25.06
CA ASP A 61 -6.07 -12.47 -25.67
C ASP A 61 -6.37 -13.60 -24.66
N ILE A 62 -6.44 -13.31 -23.35
CA ILE A 62 -6.54 -14.36 -22.30
C ILE A 62 -7.97 -14.53 -21.75
N PHE A 63 -8.89 -13.62 -22.06
CA PHE A 63 -10.26 -13.66 -21.51
C PHE A 63 -11.20 -14.68 -22.16
N GLU A 64 -10.72 -15.53 -23.07
CA GLU A 64 -11.54 -16.56 -23.68
C GLU A 64 -11.00 -17.96 -23.37
N LYS A 65 -11.28 -18.46 -22.16
CA LYS A 65 -11.49 -19.91 -21.97
C LYS A 65 -12.10 -20.23 -20.60
N ASP A 66 -13.38 -20.52 -20.58
CA ASP A 66 -14.05 -21.32 -19.55
C ASP A 66 -13.29 -22.63 -19.31
N LYS A 67 -12.43 -22.65 -18.30
CA LYS A 67 -11.97 -23.86 -17.68
C LYS A 67 -11.70 -23.56 -16.22
N ALA A 68 -12.56 -24.11 -15.34
CA ALA A 68 -12.29 -24.10 -13.91
C ALA A 68 -10.85 -24.59 -13.68
N PRO A 69 -9.98 -23.81 -13.03
CA PRO A 69 -8.60 -24.24 -12.76
C PRO A 69 -8.65 -25.51 -11.93
N ALA A 70 -7.78 -26.46 -12.27
CA ALA A 70 -7.59 -27.65 -11.44
C ALA A 70 -7.21 -27.21 -10.02
N PRO A 71 -7.73 -27.86 -8.95
CA PRO A 71 -7.43 -27.49 -7.58
C PRO A 71 -5.92 -27.54 -7.36
N LEU A 72 -5.34 -26.40 -7.05
CA LEU A 72 -3.92 -26.26 -6.78
C LEU A 72 -3.61 -26.85 -5.39
N LYS A 73 -2.42 -27.37 -5.24
CA LYS A 73 -1.94 -28.22 -4.14
C LYS A 73 -2.08 -27.62 -2.72
N ASN A 74 -2.42 -26.33 -2.60
CA ASN A 74 -2.48 -25.58 -1.33
C ASN A 74 -3.82 -24.85 -1.12
N SER A 75 -4.92 -25.32 -1.72
CA SER A 75 -6.24 -24.73 -1.51
C SER A 75 -7.20 -25.68 -0.81
N GLU A 76 -7.99 -25.15 0.10
CA GLU A 76 -9.04 -25.82 0.84
C GLU A 76 -10.38 -25.09 0.62
N PRO A 77 -11.51 -25.79 0.49
CA PRO A 77 -12.82 -25.14 0.43
C PRO A 77 -13.07 -24.27 1.67
N SER A 78 -13.62 -23.09 1.48
CA SER A 78 -13.93 -22.17 2.56
C SER A 78 -15.24 -21.42 2.31
N GLU A 79 -16.01 -21.22 3.37
CA GLU A 79 -17.21 -20.38 3.33
C GLU A 79 -16.91 -18.89 3.62
N LYS A 80 -15.66 -18.55 3.96
CA LYS A 80 -15.27 -17.16 4.19
C LYS A 80 -15.33 -16.35 2.89
N GLU A 81 -15.81 -15.12 3.01
CA GLU A 81 -15.75 -14.15 1.93
C GLU A 81 -14.31 -13.82 1.57
N ASN A 82 -14.10 -13.24 0.37
CA ASN A 82 -12.78 -12.82 -0.09
C ASN A 82 -12.10 -11.95 0.97
N SER A 83 -11.00 -12.43 1.53
CA SER A 83 -10.30 -11.76 2.63
C SER A 83 -8.84 -12.21 2.74
N VAL A 84 -8.05 -11.40 3.45
CA VAL A 84 -6.68 -11.74 3.84
C VAL A 84 -6.65 -11.87 5.35
N GLU A 85 -6.07 -12.97 5.85
CA GLU A 85 -5.87 -13.23 7.27
C GLU A 85 -4.39 -13.47 7.53
N ILE A 86 -3.85 -12.78 8.53
CA ILE A 86 -2.44 -12.90 8.95
C ILE A 86 -2.43 -13.05 10.47
N PRO A 87 -2.47 -14.28 10.99
CA PRO A 87 -2.67 -14.54 12.42
C PRO A 87 -1.62 -13.89 13.31
N LYS A 88 -0.35 -13.91 12.92
CA LYS A 88 0.76 -13.36 13.73
C LYS A 88 0.59 -11.88 14.07
N ILE A 89 -0.01 -11.12 13.18
CA ILE A 89 -0.23 -9.67 13.38
C ILE A 89 -1.72 -9.34 13.56
N GLU A 90 -2.54 -10.35 13.81
CA GLU A 90 -3.98 -10.24 14.13
C GLU A 90 -4.79 -9.50 13.07
N ILE A 91 -4.46 -9.73 11.79
CA ILE A 91 -5.16 -9.13 10.65
C ILE A 91 -6.20 -10.11 10.10
N LEU A 92 -7.41 -9.59 9.92
CA LEU A 92 -8.45 -10.15 9.08
C LEU A 92 -9.12 -8.97 8.37
N ALA A 93 -8.97 -8.88 7.06
CA ALA A 93 -9.48 -7.78 6.27
C ALA A 93 -10.08 -8.27 4.94
N PRO A 94 -11.16 -7.64 4.45
CA PRO A 94 -11.70 -7.96 3.13
C PRO A 94 -10.64 -7.81 2.04
N LEU A 95 -10.69 -8.69 1.04
CA LEU A 95 -9.93 -8.59 -0.20
C LEU A 95 -10.85 -8.10 -1.31
N VAL A 96 -10.69 -6.84 -1.68
CA VAL A 96 -11.48 -6.18 -2.71
C VAL A 96 -10.78 -6.35 -4.06
N VAL A 97 -11.51 -6.77 -5.07
CA VAL A 97 -10.97 -6.90 -6.42
C VAL A 97 -11.08 -5.55 -7.15
N SER A 98 -9.96 -5.08 -7.69
CA SER A 98 -9.95 -3.87 -8.52
C SER A 98 -9.91 -4.26 -10.00
N GLU A 99 -10.76 -3.63 -10.80
CA GLU A 99 -10.73 -3.76 -12.26
C GLU A 99 -9.79 -2.73 -12.92
N SER A 100 -9.33 -1.75 -12.14
CA SER A 100 -8.52 -0.62 -12.62
C SER A 100 -7.27 -0.46 -11.79
N ALA A 101 -6.12 -0.29 -12.46
CA ALA A 101 -4.86 0.09 -11.81
C ALA A 101 -4.73 1.60 -11.54
N SER A 102 -5.81 2.39 -11.76
CA SER A 102 -5.75 3.83 -11.51
C SER A 102 -5.59 4.11 -10.01
N GLU A 103 -4.71 5.04 -9.67
CA GLU A 103 -4.47 5.44 -8.27
C GLU A 103 -5.75 5.87 -7.55
N LYS A 104 -6.63 6.58 -8.25
CA LYS A 104 -7.89 7.06 -7.70
C LYS A 104 -8.83 5.91 -7.30
N ASP A 105 -8.91 4.88 -8.14
CA ASP A 105 -9.78 3.73 -7.88
C ASP A 105 -9.17 2.86 -6.78
N LEU A 106 -7.87 2.58 -6.86
CA LEU A 106 -7.13 1.84 -5.82
C LEU A 106 -7.26 2.53 -4.45
N SER A 107 -7.09 3.84 -4.37
CA SER A 107 -7.22 4.60 -3.12
C SER A 107 -8.62 4.49 -2.51
N LYS A 108 -9.68 4.49 -3.34
CA LYS A 108 -11.05 4.27 -2.85
C LYS A 108 -11.26 2.86 -2.29
N LEU A 109 -10.72 1.85 -2.98
CA LEU A 109 -10.89 0.45 -2.60
C LEU A 109 -10.07 0.11 -1.36
N LEU A 110 -8.89 0.69 -1.19
CA LEU A 110 -8.06 0.53 0.02
C LEU A 110 -8.76 1.00 1.30
N ASN A 111 -9.72 1.91 1.21
CA ASN A 111 -10.56 2.30 2.35
C ASN A 111 -11.60 1.22 2.73
N GLN A 112 -11.80 0.21 1.88
CA GLN A 112 -12.75 -0.89 2.09
C GLN A 112 -12.07 -2.18 2.56
N GLY A 113 -10.75 -2.29 2.42
CA GLY A 113 -10.00 -3.48 2.79
C GLY A 113 -8.60 -3.50 2.18
N THR A 114 -8.07 -4.70 2.02
CA THR A 114 -6.94 -4.96 1.14
C THR A 114 -7.41 -5.03 -0.31
N VAL A 115 -6.54 -4.74 -1.27
CA VAL A 115 -6.92 -4.69 -2.69
C VAL A 115 -6.07 -5.65 -3.49
N TYR A 116 -6.72 -6.56 -4.20
CA TYR A 116 -6.09 -7.35 -5.26
C TYR A 116 -5.71 -6.41 -6.40
N PHE A 117 -4.42 -6.40 -6.75
CA PHE A 117 -3.88 -5.52 -7.79
C PHE A 117 -4.18 -6.11 -9.18
N PRO A 118 -4.88 -5.35 -10.07
CA PRO A 118 -5.23 -5.84 -11.39
C PRO A 118 -3.99 -6.10 -12.25
N GLY A 119 -4.03 -7.19 -13.01
CA GLY A 119 -2.90 -7.64 -13.83
C GLY A 119 -1.89 -8.53 -13.11
N SER A 120 -2.06 -8.79 -11.82
CA SER A 120 -1.40 -9.91 -11.14
C SER A 120 -2.18 -11.21 -11.37
N VAL A 121 -1.55 -12.38 -11.10
CA VAL A 121 -2.28 -13.66 -11.20
C VAL A 121 -3.24 -13.85 -10.04
N LEU A 122 -4.26 -14.67 -10.22
CA LEU A 122 -5.20 -14.99 -9.16
C LEU A 122 -4.54 -15.86 -8.07
N PRO A 123 -5.04 -15.79 -6.81
CA PRO A 123 -4.57 -16.68 -5.75
C PRO A 123 -4.62 -18.14 -6.19
N GLY A 124 -3.51 -18.84 -5.97
CA GLY A 124 -3.37 -20.24 -6.36
C GLY A 124 -2.82 -20.46 -7.77
N GLU A 125 -2.79 -19.50 -8.64
CA GLU A 125 -2.18 -19.62 -9.97
C GLU A 125 -0.66 -19.47 -9.93
N ALA A 126 0.03 -20.00 -10.94
CA ALA A 126 1.47 -19.81 -11.09
C ALA A 126 1.80 -18.35 -11.41
N GLY A 127 2.65 -17.74 -10.61
CA GLY A 127 3.02 -16.33 -10.71
C GLY A 127 2.84 -15.58 -9.39
N GLN A 128 2.74 -14.26 -9.45
CA GLN A 128 2.64 -13.38 -8.28
C GLN A 128 1.24 -12.78 -8.17
N THR A 129 0.51 -13.15 -7.11
CA THR A 129 -0.69 -12.46 -6.67
C THR A 129 -0.28 -11.25 -5.83
N ILE A 130 -0.57 -10.04 -6.28
CA ILE A 130 -0.19 -8.81 -5.58
C ILE A 130 -1.39 -8.27 -4.81
N ILE A 131 -1.21 -8.03 -3.51
CA ILE A 131 -2.24 -7.49 -2.62
C ILE A 131 -1.70 -6.22 -1.95
N LEU A 132 -2.44 -5.13 -2.12
CA LEU A 132 -2.14 -3.83 -1.53
C LEU A 132 -2.92 -3.62 -0.23
N GLY A 133 -2.33 -2.89 0.70
CA GLY A 133 -3.00 -2.47 1.93
C GLY A 133 -2.42 -1.17 2.49
N HIS A 134 -3.25 -0.43 3.21
CA HIS A 134 -2.81 0.77 3.89
C HIS A 134 -1.89 0.48 5.08
N SER A 135 -1.11 1.49 5.46
CA SER A 135 -0.21 1.47 6.62
C SER A 135 -0.27 2.83 7.31
N ALA A 136 -1.10 2.93 8.35
CA ALA A 136 -1.22 4.14 9.17
C ALA A 136 -0.10 4.23 10.21
N PRO A 137 0.25 5.44 10.70
CA PRO A 137 1.22 5.58 11.79
C PRO A 137 0.64 5.04 13.11
N PRO A 138 1.49 4.58 14.03
CA PRO A 138 1.06 4.24 15.37
C PRO A 138 0.32 5.40 16.03
N GLY A 139 -0.83 5.12 16.67
CA GLY A 139 -1.66 6.14 17.32
C GLY A 139 -2.55 6.98 16.41
N TRP A 140 -2.50 6.78 15.10
CA TRP A 140 -3.43 7.40 14.17
C TRP A 140 -4.88 7.01 14.51
N PRO A 141 -5.87 7.91 14.33
CA PRO A 141 -7.26 7.52 14.45
C PRO A 141 -7.54 6.33 13.56
N LYS A 142 -8.03 5.23 14.14
CA LYS A 142 -8.31 4.01 13.38
C LYS A 142 -9.50 4.26 12.47
N ILE A 143 -9.22 4.66 11.25
CA ILE A 143 -10.17 4.58 10.15
C ILE A 143 -10.18 3.13 9.70
N LYS A 144 -11.33 2.61 9.36
CA LYS A 144 -11.50 1.21 8.99
C LYS A 144 -10.49 0.84 7.88
N TYR A 145 -9.63 -0.14 8.17
CA TYR A 145 -8.58 -0.68 7.29
C TYR A 145 -7.36 0.21 7.01
N ASP A 146 -7.24 1.44 7.51
CA ASP A 146 -6.05 2.28 7.30
C ASP A 146 -4.76 1.67 7.86
N TRP A 147 -4.89 0.80 8.84
CA TRP A 147 -3.79 0.19 9.57
C TRP A 147 -3.52 -1.27 9.20
N VAL A 148 -4.23 -1.79 8.19
CA VAL A 148 -4.26 -3.24 7.88
C VAL A 148 -2.87 -3.84 7.67
N PHE A 149 -1.93 -3.12 7.06
CA PHE A 149 -0.58 -3.57 6.81
C PHE A 149 0.50 -2.79 7.59
N THR A 150 0.13 -2.10 8.65
CA THR A 150 1.06 -1.33 9.49
C THR A 150 2.15 -2.22 10.10
N ARG A 151 1.81 -3.46 10.45
CA ARG A 151 2.68 -4.41 11.15
C ARG A 151 3.33 -5.44 10.23
N LEU A 152 3.31 -5.27 8.90
CA LEU A 152 3.96 -6.21 7.97
C LEU A 152 5.45 -6.43 8.27
N SER A 153 6.13 -5.41 8.82
CA SER A 153 7.54 -5.52 9.19
C SER A 153 7.83 -6.53 10.30
N GLU A 154 6.81 -6.92 11.08
CA GLU A 154 6.93 -7.92 12.16
C GLU A 154 6.89 -9.36 11.64
N LEU A 155 6.47 -9.57 10.39
CA LEU A 155 6.46 -10.90 9.79
C LEU A 155 7.88 -11.40 9.58
N THR A 156 8.07 -12.69 9.76
CA THR A 156 9.31 -13.41 9.58
C THR A 156 9.11 -14.65 8.72
N GLU A 157 10.17 -15.21 8.19
CA GLU A 157 10.11 -16.44 7.40
C GLU A 157 9.36 -17.54 8.15
N GLY A 158 8.47 -18.25 7.43
CA GLY A 158 7.61 -19.30 7.95
C GLY A 158 6.27 -18.84 8.52
N ASP A 159 6.04 -17.53 8.72
CA ASP A 159 4.74 -17.03 9.17
C ASP A 159 3.65 -17.27 8.12
N GLU A 160 2.44 -17.60 8.57
CA GLU A 160 1.34 -17.95 7.69
C GLU A 160 0.55 -16.71 7.23
N ILE A 161 0.18 -16.74 5.96
CA ILE A 161 -0.75 -15.82 5.32
C ILE A 161 -1.84 -16.64 4.67
N PHE A 162 -3.09 -16.40 5.04
CA PHE A 162 -4.25 -17.02 4.40
C PHE A 162 -4.93 -16.02 3.48
N VAL A 163 -5.15 -16.43 2.25
CA VAL A 163 -5.93 -15.66 1.28
C VAL A 163 -7.19 -16.47 0.98
N TYR A 164 -8.34 -15.90 1.32
CA TYR A 164 -9.64 -16.45 0.97
C TYR A 164 -10.12 -15.79 -0.31
N PHE A 165 -10.33 -16.57 -1.35
CA PHE A 165 -10.75 -16.08 -2.64
C PHE A 165 -11.59 -17.11 -3.39
N ASN A 166 -12.75 -16.69 -3.91
CA ASN A 166 -13.68 -17.56 -4.63
C ASN A 166 -14.01 -18.89 -3.89
N HIS A 167 -14.38 -18.78 -2.61
CA HIS A 167 -14.70 -19.94 -1.75
C HIS A 167 -13.57 -20.96 -1.57
N GLN A 168 -12.33 -20.52 -1.76
CA GLN A 168 -11.14 -21.30 -1.50
C GLN A 168 -10.25 -20.55 -0.50
N LYS A 169 -9.61 -21.30 0.40
CA LYS A 169 -8.55 -20.83 1.29
C LYS A 169 -7.22 -21.24 0.69
N TYR A 170 -6.36 -20.28 0.43
CA TYR A 170 -4.98 -20.48 -0.01
C TYR A 170 -4.05 -20.18 1.16
N THR A 171 -3.15 -21.11 1.45
CA THR A 171 -2.15 -20.95 2.52
C THR A 171 -0.79 -20.67 1.93
N TYR A 172 -0.18 -19.60 2.40
CA TYR A 172 1.17 -19.16 2.02
C TYR A 172 2.03 -19.01 3.25
N HIS A 173 3.33 -19.26 3.11
CA HIS A 173 4.32 -19.06 4.17
C HIS A 173 5.29 -17.97 3.74
N VAL A 174 5.53 -17.00 4.60
CA VAL A 174 6.48 -15.91 4.34
C VAL A 174 7.86 -16.48 4.03
N THR A 175 8.45 -16.03 2.94
CA THR A 175 9.80 -16.41 2.51
C THR A 175 10.78 -15.27 2.62
N GLU A 176 10.35 -14.06 2.30
CA GLU A 176 11.22 -12.90 2.24
C GLU A 176 10.45 -11.60 2.51
N LYS A 177 11.18 -10.62 2.98
CA LYS A 177 10.71 -9.25 3.17
C LYS A 177 11.70 -8.27 2.58
N ILE A 178 11.24 -7.45 1.65
CA ILE A 178 12.08 -6.47 0.94
C ILE A 178 11.54 -5.06 1.11
N PHE A 179 12.43 -4.08 1.03
CA PHE A 179 12.09 -2.67 1.04
C PHE A 179 12.47 -2.06 -0.30
N LEU A 180 11.47 -1.49 -0.95
CA LEU A 180 11.58 -0.90 -2.29
C LEU A 180 11.53 0.61 -2.20
N ASP A 181 12.32 1.32 -3.00
CA ASP A 181 12.17 2.75 -3.14
C ASP A 181 10.93 3.09 -3.98
N ARG A 182 10.51 4.34 -3.95
CA ARG A 182 9.31 4.75 -4.72
C ARG A 182 9.58 4.58 -6.21
N GLY A 183 8.66 3.88 -6.88
CA GLY A 183 8.77 3.61 -8.31
C GLY A 183 9.59 2.37 -8.66
N GLU A 184 10.22 1.72 -7.69
CA GLU A 184 10.78 0.40 -7.90
C GLU A 184 9.67 -0.63 -8.06
N THR A 185 9.87 -1.54 -8.99
CA THR A 185 9.00 -2.70 -9.19
C THR A 185 9.44 -3.82 -8.25
N VAL A 186 8.47 -4.59 -7.75
CA VAL A 186 8.79 -5.85 -7.08
C VAL A 186 9.60 -6.69 -8.07
N PRO A 187 10.80 -7.13 -7.69
CA PRO A 187 11.57 -8.00 -8.56
C PRO A 187 10.70 -9.18 -8.97
N GLN A 188 10.70 -9.52 -10.27
CA GLN A 188 10.15 -10.79 -10.71
C GLN A 188 11.12 -11.88 -10.25
N LEU A 189 11.11 -12.17 -8.96
CA LEU A 189 12.05 -13.02 -8.28
C LEU A 189 11.93 -14.49 -8.66
N LEU A 190 10.93 -14.85 -9.49
CA LEU A 190 10.66 -16.24 -9.74
C LEU A 190 10.37 -16.54 -11.20
N THR A 191 10.84 -17.71 -11.59
CA THR A 191 10.33 -18.43 -12.75
C THR A 191 8.80 -18.50 -12.67
N ASN A 192 8.12 -18.29 -13.78
CA ASN A 192 6.65 -18.29 -13.94
C ASN A 192 5.92 -19.56 -13.46
N SER A 193 6.54 -20.39 -12.64
CA SER A 193 6.06 -21.71 -12.23
C SER A 193 5.68 -21.84 -10.76
N GLU A 194 5.96 -20.83 -9.92
CA GLU A 194 5.64 -20.88 -8.49
C GLU A 194 4.44 -19.99 -8.16
N ASN A 195 3.53 -20.49 -7.33
CA ASN A 195 2.41 -19.73 -6.78
C ASN A 195 2.91 -18.89 -5.59
N MET A 196 2.77 -17.58 -5.67
CA MET A 196 3.27 -16.66 -4.67
C MET A 196 2.27 -15.53 -4.39
N VAL A 197 2.17 -15.13 -3.14
CA VAL A 197 1.49 -13.89 -2.76
C VAL A 197 2.53 -12.84 -2.35
N VAL A 198 2.29 -11.58 -2.74
CA VAL A 198 3.11 -10.41 -2.39
C VAL A 198 2.22 -9.37 -1.74
N LEU A 199 2.42 -9.12 -0.44
CA LEU A 199 1.72 -8.07 0.29
C LEU A 199 2.54 -6.78 0.25
N ILE A 200 1.95 -5.68 -0.22
CA ILE A 200 2.66 -4.40 -0.38
C ILE A 200 1.97 -3.29 0.41
N SER A 201 2.78 -2.50 1.12
CA SER A 201 2.31 -1.32 1.84
C SER A 201 3.33 -0.19 1.86
N CYS A 202 2.91 1.00 2.31
CA CYS A 202 3.81 2.13 2.54
C CYS A 202 4.75 1.84 3.73
N TRP A 203 5.98 2.34 3.65
CA TRP A 203 6.99 2.22 4.71
C TRP A 203 7.81 3.50 4.89
N PRO A 204 8.16 3.92 6.12
CA PRO A 204 7.58 3.47 7.39
C PRO A 204 6.09 3.77 7.50
N PRO A 205 5.37 3.09 8.44
CA PRO A 205 3.94 3.34 8.64
C PRO A 205 3.60 4.82 8.75
N GLY A 206 2.60 5.26 7.97
CA GLY A 206 2.18 6.66 7.88
C GLY A 206 3.11 7.58 7.09
N LYS A 207 4.20 7.04 6.54
CA LYS A 207 5.13 7.80 5.69
C LYS A 207 5.21 7.12 4.32
N ASP A 208 5.01 7.91 3.28
CA ASP A 208 5.08 7.43 1.90
C ASP A 208 6.51 7.60 1.34
N LEU A 209 7.51 7.10 2.05
CA LEU A 209 8.92 7.20 1.66
C LEU A 209 9.36 6.01 0.80
N ARG A 210 9.00 4.81 1.23
CA ARG A 210 9.35 3.53 0.59
C ARG A 210 8.14 2.61 0.56
N ARG A 211 8.32 1.42 0.04
CA ARG A 211 7.37 0.31 0.15
C ARG A 211 8.01 -0.83 0.93
N ILE A 212 7.21 -1.51 1.73
CA ILE A 212 7.53 -2.84 2.23
C ILE A 212 6.77 -3.85 1.37
N ALA A 213 7.45 -4.88 0.93
CA ALA A 213 6.85 -6.02 0.26
C ALA A 213 7.21 -7.30 1.03
N VAL A 214 6.19 -8.07 1.43
CA VAL A 214 6.32 -9.38 2.05
C VAL A 214 5.95 -10.42 1.00
N LEU A 215 6.89 -11.31 0.73
CA LEU A 215 6.76 -12.39 -0.25
C LEU A 215 6.46 -13.69 0.51
N ALA A 216 5.50 -14.47 0.03
CA ALA A 216 5.12 -15.75 0.61
C ALA A 216 4.72 -16.77 -0.48
N LYS A 217 5.04 -18.07 -0.21
CA LYS A 217 4.78 -19.20 -1.12
C LYS A 217 3.90 -20.25 -0.44
#